data_bd524e85f64ad5d9ba0ac7c15c5d675c
#
_entry.id   bd524e85f64ad5d9ba0ac7c15c5d675c
#
_cell.length_a   1.000
_cell.length_b   1.000
_cell.length_c   1.000
_cell.angle_alpha   90.00
_cell.angle_beta   90.00
_cell.angle_gamma   90.00
#
_symmetry.space_group_name_H-M   'P 1'
#
loop_
_entity.id
_entity.type
_entity.pdbx_description
1 polymer ?
#
loop_
_entity_poly.entity_id
_entity_poly.type
_entity_poly.pdbx_seq_one_letter_code
_entity_poly.pdbx_strand_id
1 'polypeptide(L)'
;MRIFLDANILFSAAKSAGAVRAFLAQLRATGHILVVDGYVVGEARRNLEAKFPQALGDFEILLTQVEATPGVCGTLPKMIAPDLPEKDRPVLAASIQRHCDVLMTGDKTHFGLLYGQSIKGVTIHSPASLANGEGIGCRPMS
;
A
#
# COMPACT_ATOMS: atom_id res chain seq x y z
N MET A 1 4.86 9.15 -8.79
CA MET A 1 3.80 8.13 -8.99
C MET A 1 2.82 8.16 -7.83
N ARG A 2 1.66 7.61 -8.05
CA ARG A 2 0.66 7.41 -7.00
C ARG A 2 0.80 5.96 -6.55
N ILE A 3 1.04 5.77 -5.26
CA ILE A 3 1.33 4.45 -4.69
C ILE A 3 0.30 4.15 -3.60
N PHE A 4 -0.50 3.11 -3.82
CA PHE A 4 -1.49 2.69 -2.83
C PHE A 4 -0.82 1.78 -1.80
N LEU A 5 -1.08 2.03 -0.52
CA LEU A 5 -0.47 1.26 0.56
C LEU A 5 -1.47 0.29 1.15
N ASP A 6 -1.11 -1.00 1.18
CA ASP A 6 -1.91 -2.00 1.87
C ASP A 6 -1.79 -1.81 3.39
N ALA A 7 -2.73 -2.38 4.12
CA ALA A 7 -2.78 -2.25 5.58
C ALA A 7 -1.50 -2.73 6.26
N ASN A 8 -0.89 -3.80 5.77
CA ASN A 8 0.34 -4.31 6.38
C ASN A 8 1.52 -3.33 6.25
N ILE A 9 1.52 -2.52 5.19
CA ILE A 9 2.54 -1.48 5.03
C ILE A 9 2.32 -0.37 6.07
N LEU A 10 1.07 0.07 6.23
CA LEU A 10 0.75 1.06 7.24
C LEU A 10 1.09 0.56 8.64
N PHE A 11 0.76 -0.69 8.92
CA PHE A 11 1.06 -1.31 10.21
C PHE A 11 2.56 -1.31 10.48
N SER A 12 3.36 -1.78 9.52
CA SER A 12 4.81 -1.84 9.68
C SER A 12 5.43 -0.46 9.88
N ALA A 13 4.98 0.52 9.13
CA ALA A 13 5.51 1.88 9.22
C ALA A 13 5.16 2.53 10.55
N ALA A 14 3.97 2.26 11.09
CA ALA A 14 3.54 2.84 12.35
C ALA A 14 4.16 2.14 13.55
N LYS A 15 4.37 0.82 13.44
CA LYS A 15 4.81 0.00 14.55
C LYS A 15 6.20 0.40 15.04
N SER A 16 7.09 0.76 14.15
CA SER A 16 8.46 1.09 14.54
C SER A 16 9.11 2.01 13.52
N ALA A 17 10.15 2.71 13.96
CA ALA A 17 10.94 3.59 13.09
C ALA A 17 11.98 2.74 12.33
N GLY A 18 11.49 1.82 11.49
CA GLY A 18 12.34 0.91 10.75
C GLY A 18 12.40 1.23 9.27
N ALA A 19 12.79 0.20 8.50
CA ALA A 19 13.03 0.36 7.07
C ALA A 19 11.80 0.79 6.29
N VAL A 20 10.62 0.27 6.65
CA VAL A 20 9.41 0.62 5.92
C VAL A 20 9.07 2.10 6.12
N ARG A 21 9.11 2.59 7.36
CA ARG A 21 8.84 4.00 7.63
C ARG A 21 9.83 4.89 6.89
N ALA A 22 11.11 4.54 6.91
CA ALA A 22 12.13 5.31 6.22
C ALA A 22 11.90 5.32 4.70
N PHE A 23 11.50 4.18 4.14
CA PHE A 23 11.23 4.09 2.72
C PHE A 23 10.04 4.95 2.31
N LEU A 24 8.97 4.96 3.11
CA LEU A 24 7.82 5.81 2.81
C LEU A 24 8.21 7.29 2.84
N ALA A 25 9.03 7.68 3.80
CA ALA A 25 9.51 9.07 3.87
C ALA A 25 10.34 9.43 2.63
N GLN A 26 11.17 8.50 2.17
CA GLN A 26 11.97 8.71 0.98
C GLN A 26 11.09 8.86 -0.27
N LEU A 27 10.07 8.03 -0.40
CA LEU A 27 9.16 8.13 -1.54
C LEU A 27 8.48 9.50 -1.57
N ARG A 28 8.02 9.98 -0.40
CA ARG A 28 7.41 11.30 -0.34
C ARG A 28 8.39 12.40 -0.68
N ALA A 29 9.61 12.28 -0.19
CA ALA A 29 10.64 13.29 -0.44
C ALA A 29 11.01 13.38 -1.93
N THR A 30 10.82 12.30 -2.67
CA THR A 30 11.11 12.29 -4.11
C THR A 30 9.87 12.56 -4.95
N GLY A 31 8.79 13.03 -4.34
CA GLY A 31 7.64 13.53 -5.07
C GLY A 31 6.53 12.51 -5.33
N HIS A 32 6.63 11.32 -4.78
CA HIS A 32 5.57 10.32 -4.94
C HIS A 32 4.44 10.57 -3.96
N ILE A 33 3.24 10.23 -4.35
CA ILE A 33 2.05 10.41 -3.54
C ILE A 33 1.63 9.06 -2.99
N LEU A 34 1.55 8.95 -1.66
CA LEU A 34 1.11 7.73 -0.99
C LEU A 34 -0.39 7.84 -0.76
N VAL A 35 -1.13 6.81 -1.14
CA VAL A 35 -2.60 6.83 -1.15
C VAL A 35 -3.13 5.70 -0.28
N VAL A 36 -4.14 5.99 0.52
CA VAL A 36 -4.84 4.99 1.34
C VAL A 36 -6.34 5.29 1.30
N ASP A 37 -7.16 4.31 1.70
CA ASP A 37 -8.60 4.54 1.86
C ASP A 37 -9.05 4.04 3.22
N GLY A 38 -10.37 4.18 3.48
CA GLY A 38 -10.92 3.79 4.78
C GLY A 38 -10.77 2.31 5.09
N TYR A 39 -10.74 1.46 4.08
CA TYR A 39 -10.61 0.02 4.29
C TYR A 39 -9.25 -0.34 4.89
N VAL A 40 -8.16 0.11 4.26
CA VAL A 40 -6.81 -0.22 4.75
C VAL A 40 -6.49 0.53 6.04
N VAL A 41 -6.96 1.77 6.20
CA VAL A 41 -6.77 2.51 7.44
C VAL A 41 -7.47 1.80 8.59
N GLY A 42 -8.71 1.35 8.38
CA GLY A 42 -9.44 0.63 9.41
C GLY A 42 -8.79 -0.67 9.82
N GLU A 43 -8.32 -1.43 8.85
CA GLU A 43 -7.65 -2.70 9.14
C GLU A 43 -6.35 -2.48 9.90
N ALA A 44 -5.54 -1.52 9.47
CA ALA A 44 -4.28 -1.22 10.14
C ALA A 44 -4.53 -0.74 11.57
N ARG A 45 -5.53 0.12 11.75
CA ARG A 45 -5.86 0.64 13.09
C ARG A 45 -6.28 -0.48 14.03
N ARG A 46 -7.13 -1.38 13.57
CA ARG A 46 -7.57 -2.52 14.40
C ARG A 46 -6.41 -3.39 14.80
N ASN A 47 -5.49 -3.66 13.87
CA ASN A 47 -4.32 -4.48 14.16
C ASN A 47 -3.38 -3.80 15.15
N LEU A 48 -3.19 -2.49 15.04
CA LEU A 48 -2.36 -1.74 15.97
C LEU A 48 -3.00 -1.71 17.37
N GLU A 49 -4.31 -1.48 17.43
CA GLU A 49 -5.01 -1.48 18.72
C GLU A 49 -4.85 -2.80 19.43
N ALA A 50 -4.89 -3.90 18.69
CA ALA A 50 -4.80 -5.23 19.28
C ALA A 50 -3.37 -5.61 19.67
N LYS A 51 -2.37 -5.19 18.89
CA LYS A 51 -1.00 -5.71 19.06
C LYS A 51 0.00 -4.68 19.54
N PHE A 52 -0.14 -3.42 19.15
CA PHE A 52 0.83 -2.37 19.45
C PHE A 52 0.10 -1.04 19.69
N PRO A 53 -0.74 -0.96 20.73
CA PRO A 53 -1.54 0.26 20.95
C PRO A 53 -0.68 1.50 21.19
N GLN A 54 0.55 1.33 21.66
CA GLN A 54 1.45 2.45 21.85
C GLN A 54 1.89 3.09 20.53
N ALA A 55 1.66 2.42 19.41
CA ALA A 55 2.03 2.95 18.11
C ALA A 55 0.93 3.79 17.46
N LEU A 56 -0.24 3.91 18.09
CA LEU A 56 -1.34 4.65 17.49
C LEU A 56 -1.02 6.13 17.27
N GLY A 57 -0.21 6.74 18.15
CA GLY A 57 0.21 8.13 17.95
C GLY A 57 1.01 8.30 16.66
N ASP A 58 1.97 7.42 16.44
CA ASP A 58 2.78 7.46 15.21
C ASP A 58 1.92 7.16 13.99
N PHE A 59 0.92 6.29 14.15
CA PHE A 59 0.00 5.99 13.06
C PHE A 59 -0.78 7.23 12.63
N GLU A 60 -1.27 8.01 13.61
CA GLU A 60 -2.01 9.24 13.27
C GLU A 60 -1.11 10.25 12.56
N ILE A 61 0.15 10.35 12.98
CA ILE A 61 1.10 11.23 12.30
C ILE A 61 1.33 10.75 10.87
N LEU A 62 1.49 9.45 10.66
CA LEU A 62 1.67 8.89 9.33
C LEU A 62 0.49 9.23 8.44
N LEU A 63 -0.74 9.16 8.96
CA LEU A 63 -1.93 9.45 8.18
C LEU A 63 -1.99 10.91 7.72
N THR A 64 -1.33 11.82 8.40
CA THR A 64 -1.27 13.22 7.93
C THR A 64 -0.36 13.38 6.73
N GLN A 65 0.44 12.37 6.43
CA GLN A 65 1.46 12.44 5.39
C GLN A 65 1.06 11.71 4.10
N VAL A 66 -0.14 11.17 4.06
CA VAL A 66 -0.63 10.42 2.91
C VAL A 66 -1.95 11.01 2.42
N GLU A 67 -2.30 10.70 1.17
CA GLU A 67 -3.60 11.09 0.64
C GLU A 67 -4.61 10.05 1.10
N ALA A 68 -5.42 10.40 2.09
CA ALA A 68 -6.39 9.48 2.67
C ALA A 68 -7.78 9.81 2.13
N THR A 69 -8.40 8.85 1.45
CA THR A 69 -9.77 9.01 0.98
C THR A 69 -10.70 8.26 1.92
N PRO A 70 -11.79 8.88 2.36
CA PRO A 70 -12.72 8.19 3.25
C PRO A 70 -13.50 7.13 2.50
N GLY A 71 -14.03 6.16 3.25
CA GLY A 71 -14.86 5.13 2.68
C GLY A 71 -14.08 4.01 2.03
N VAL A 72 -14.84 3.14 1.39
CA VAL A 72 -14.33 1.94 0.77
C VAL A 72 -14.76 1.92 -0.68
N CYS A 73 -13.93 1.37 -1.53
CA CYS A 73 -14.24 1.26 -2.94
C CYS A 73 -15.26 0.18 -3.22
N GLY A 74 -15.78 0.17 -4.43
CA GLY A 74 -16.62 -0.89 -4.89
C GLY A 74 -15.88 -2.20 -5.08
N THR A 75 -16.57 -3.15 -5.68
CA THR A 75 -16.02 -4.50 -5.84
C THR A 75 -15.15 -4.60 -7.08
N LEU A 76 -14.22 -5.54 -7.03
CA LEU A 76 -13.40 -5.90 -8.17
C LEU A 76 -14.16 -6.95 -8.99
N PRO A 77 -14.24 -6.80 -10.33
CA PRO A 77 -14.85 -7.85 -11.16
C PRO A 77 -14.19 -9.20 -10.94
N LYS A 78 -15.01 -10.26 -10.95
CA LYS A 78 -14.51 -11.58 -10.59
C LYS A 78 -13.43 -12.11 -11.52
N MET A 79 -13.45 -11.70 -12.76
CA MET A 79 -12.47 -12.15 -13.75
C MET A 79 -11.09 -11.53 -13.54
N ILE A 80 -11.00 -10.47 -12.75
CA ILE A 80 -9.73 -9.81 -12.47
C ILE A 80 -9.14 -10.43 -11.20
N ALA A 81 -7.93 -10.99 -11.32
CA ALA A 81 -7.23 -11.63 -10.23
C ALA A 81 -8.13 -12.62 -9.49
N PRO A 82 -8.67 -13.65 -10.18
CA PRO A 82 -9.69 -14.52 -9.58
C PRO A 82 -9.21 -15.29 -8.37
N ASP A 83 -7.90 -15.53 -8.25
CA ASP A 83 -7.36 -16.28 -7.12
C ASP A 83 -7.04 -15.42 -5.92
N LEU A 84 -7.24 -14.11 -6.01
CA LEU A 84 -6.98 -13.23 -4.90
C LEU A 84 -8.05 -13.41 -3.82
N PRO A 85 -7.68 -13.60 -2.54
CA PRO A 85 -8.67 -13.79 -1.47
C PRO A 85 -9.65 -12.62 -1.39
N GLU A 86 -10.87 -12.92 -0.95
CA GLU A 86 -11.94 -11.92 -0.91
C GLU A 86 -11.57 -10.69 -0.10
N LYS A 87 -10.88 -10.88 1.01
CA LYS A 87 -10.52 -9.73 1.88
C LYS A 87 -9.51 -8.79 1.25
N ASP A 88 -8.80 -9.26 0.23
CA ASP A 88 -7.77 -8.46 -0.43
C ASP A 88 -8.27 -7.81 -1.71
N ARG A 89 -9.42 -8.24 -2.22
CA ARG A 89 -9.99 -7.69 -3.44
C ARG A 89 -10.33 -6.20 -3.33
N PRO A 90 -10.86 -5.71 -2.19
CA PRO A 90 -11.09 -4.26 -2.06
C PRO A 90 -9.81 -3.42 -2.14
N VAL A 91 -8.68 -3.98 -1.74
CA VAL A 91 -7.40 -3.27 -1.80
C VAL A 91 -7.00 -3.05 -3.26
N LEU A 92 -7.07 -4.08 -4.07
CA LEU A 92 -6.75 -3.96 -5.49
C LEU A 92 -7.77 -3.05 -6.19
N ALA A 93 -9.05 -3.20 -5.88
CA ALA A 93 -10.09 -2.36 -6.46
C ALA A 93 -9.85 -0.88 -6.16
N ALA A 94 -9.46 -0.57 -4.92
CA ALA A 94 -9.19 0.81 -4.52
C ALA A 94 -8.02 1.39 -5.29
N SER A 95 -6.95 0.62 -5.45
CA SER A 95 -5.77 1.11 -6.15
C SER A 95 -6.10 1.40 -7.62
N ILE A 96 -6.94 0.59 -8.25
CA ILE A 96 -7.37 0.82 -9.62
C ILE A 96 -8.27 2.05 -9.70
N GLN A 97 -9.27 2.16 -8.83
CA GLN A 97 -10.23 3.25 -8.89
C GLN A 97 -9.60 4.60 -8.56
N ARG A 98 -8.56 4.62 -7.76
CA ARG A 98 -7.88 5.86 -7.41
C ARG A 98 -6.73 6.17 -8.35
N HIS A 99 -6.64 5.44 -9.45
CA HIS A 99 -5.66 5.68 -10.51
C HIS A 99 -4.24 5.64 -9.99
N CYS A 100 -3.95 4.67 -9.14
CA CYS A 100 -2.60 4.48 -8.63
C CYS A 100 -1.75 3.75 -9.67
N ASP A 101 -0.46 4.02 -9.65
CA ASP A 101 0.49 3.33 -10.53
C ASP A 101 0.99 2.05 -9.90
N VAL A 102 1.03 2.02 -8.58
CA VAL A 102 1.58 0.89 -7.82
C VAL A 102 0.67 0.58 -6.64
N LEU A 103 0.50 -0.71 -6.36
CA LEU A 103 -0.03 -1.20 -5.09
C LEU A 103 1.14 -1.83 -4.35
N MET A 104 1.48 -1.26 -3.18
CA MET A 104 2.58 -1.79 -2.37
C MET A 104 2.02 -2.61 -1.22
N THR A 105 2.43 -3.87 -1.15
CA THR A 105 1.97 -4.80 -0.13
C THR A 105 3.11 -5.70 0.30
N GLY A 106 3.11 -6.07 1.59
CA GLY A 106 4.07 -7.04 2.11
C GLY A 106 3.50 -8.46 2.19
N ASP A 107 2.28 -8.67 1.69
CA ASP A 107 1.59 -9.94 1.83
C ASP A 107 1.98 -10.90 0.71
N LYS A 108 3.04 -11.66 0.94
CA LYS A 108 3.51 -12.64 -0.04
C LYS A 108 2.56 -13.81 -0.22
N THR A 109 1.80 -14.13 0.81
CA THR A 109 0.90 -15.26 0.76
C THR A 109 -0.24 -15.02 -0.22
N HIS A 110 -0.83 -13.82 -0.18
CA HIS A 110 -2.00 -13.52 -1.01
C HIS A 110 -1.65 -12.86 -2.32
N PHE A 111 -0.62 -12.03 -2.33
CA PHE A 111 -0.25 -11.26 -3.53
C PHE A 111 1.02 -11.77 -4.22
N GLY A 112 1.66 -12.81 -3.67
CA GLY A 112 2.99 -13.21 -4.16
C GLY A 112 3.05 -13.51 -5.64
N LEU A 113 2.05 -14.18 -6.19
CA LEU A 113 2.02 -14.52 -7.61
C LEU A 113 1.77 -13.29 -8.49
N LEU A 114 1.30 -12.19 -7.90
CA LEU A 114 1.00 -10.97 -8.64
C LEU A 114 2.14 -9.96 -8.60
N TYR A 115 3.18 -10.20 -7.80
CA TYR A 115 4.29 -9.27 -7.72
C TYR A 115 4.93 -9.08 -9.11
N GLY A 116 5.12 -7.81 -9.47
CA GLY A 116 5.66 -7.44 -10.76
C GLY A 116 4.63 -7.43 -11.88
N GLN A 117 3.40 -7.88 -11.61
CA GLN A 117 2.35 -7.90 -12.61
C GLN A 117 1.61 -6.57 -12.62
N SER A 118 1.19 -6.15 -13.81
CA SER A 118 0.39 -4.94 -13.96
C SER A 118 -1.06 -5.35 -14.23
N ILE A 119 -1.97 -4.88 -13.39
CA ILE A 119 -3.40 -5.20 -13.50
C ILE A 119 -4.16 -3.89 -13.62
N LYS A 120 -4.79 -3.67 -14.78
CA LYS A 120 -5.53 -2.44 -15.05
C LYS A 120 -4.70 -1.17 -14.77
N GLY A 121 -3.41 -1.24 -15.12
CA GLY A 121 -2.51 -0.10 -14.94
C GLY A 121 -1.85 0.00 -13.58
N VAL A 122 -2.14 -0.93 -12.67
CA VAL A 122 -1.53 -0.94 -11.34
C VAL A 122 -0.52 -2.08 -11.27
N THR A 123 0.72 -1.76 -10.97
CA THR A 123 1.77 -2.77 -10.80
C THR A 123 1.90 -3.10 -9.32
N ILE A 124 1.96 -4.38 -8.99
CA ILE A 124 2.00 -4.84 -7.61
C ILE A 124 3.44 -5.07 -7.20
N HIS A 125 3.86 -4.40 -6.11
CA HIS A 125 5.23 -4.49 -5.61
C HIS A 125 5.26 -4.74 -4.12
N SER A 126 6.30 -5.42 -3.66
CA SER A 126 6.68 -5.38 -2.25
C SER A 126 7.53 -4.13 -2.02
N PRO A 127 7.73 -3.72 -0.75
CA PRO A 127 8.66 -2.62 -0.49
C PRO A 127 10.05 -2.89 -1.06
N ALA A 128 10.53 -4.14 -0.95
CA ALA A 128 11.85 -4.48 -1.45
C ALA A 128 11.94 -4.38 -2.98
N SER A 129 10.95 -4.90 -3.70
CA SER A 129 11.00 -4.86 -5.15
C SER A 129 10.87 -3.44 -5.67
N LEU A 130 10.07 -2.61 -5.00
CA LEU A 130 9.95 -1.21 -5.39
C LEU A 130 11.25 -0.46 -5.10
N ALA A 131 11.83 -0.71 -3.93
CA ALA A 131 13.09 -0.06 -3.53
C ALA A 131 14.24 -0.44 -4.45
N ASN A 132 14.19 -1.63 -5.04
CA ASN A 132 15.24 -2.08 -5.96
C ASN A 132 15.10 -1.48 -7.35
N GLY A 133 14.21 -0.51 -7.51
CA GLY A 133 14.11 0.22 -8.75
C GLY A 133 13.28 -0.42 -9.83
N GLU A 134 12.57 -1.49 -9.48
CA GLU A 134 11.77 -2.16 -10.50
C GLU A 134 10.55 -1.36 -10.91
N GLY A 135 10.08 -0.48 -10.06
CA GLY A 135 8.92 0.37 -10.32
C GLY A 135 9.26 1.80 -10.47
N ILE A 136 10.32 2.28 -9.80
CA ILE A 136 10.66 3.66 -9.84
C ILE A 136 12.12 3.83 -9.80
N GLY A 137 12.36 4.81 -9.81
CA GLY A 137 13.44 5.04 -9.52
C GLY A 137 14.55 5.13 -10.00
N CYS A 138 15.14 4.43 -9.83
CA CYS A 138 16.34 4.41 -10.22
C CYS A 138 16.49 4.46 -11.65
N ARG A 139 15.56 4.61 -12.29
CA ARG A 139 15.65 4.63 -13.52
C ARG A 139 15.96 5.73 -14.02
N PRO A 140 16.67 5.89 -14.44
CA PRO A 140 17.12 7.07 -14.89
C PRO A 140 16.58 7.49 -16.12
N MET A 141 16.38 7.45 -16.30
CA MET A 141 16.20 7.79 -17.06
C MET A 141 16.04 7.65 -17.78
N SER A 142 15.71 7.60 -17.69
CA SER A 142 15.63 7.40 -18.35
C SER A 142 15.41 7.81 -18.72
#